data_b1f323eafb4f3e14dec7b70e00990dc0
#
_entry.id   b1f323eafb4f3e14dec7b70e00990dc0
#
_cell.length_a   1.000
_cell.length_b   1.000
_cell.length_c   1.000
_cell.angle_alpha   90.00
_cell.angle_beta   90.00
_cell.angle_gamma   90.00
#
_symmetry.space_group_name_H-M   'P 1'
#
loop_
_entity.id
_entity.type
_entity.pdbx_description
1 polymer ?
#
loop_
_entity_poly.entity_id
_entity_poly.type
_entity_poly.pdbx_seq_one_letter_code
_entity_poly.pdbx_strand_id
1 'polypeptide(L)'
;MASPNLNLRDPPIYRIKRDAVHPMTGDKWKVYPMYDYAHSVTDALEGITHSLCTLEFEDHRALYDFVIDALPVPSTPRQIEFSRLNLQCAARNSRRAIRRNSAQFSDGLSVTSTGTRCFRSAS
;
A
#
# COMPACT_ATOMS: atom_id res chain seq x y z
N MET A 1 16.03 15.71 -13.82
CA MET A 1 15.30 16.67 -12.96
C MET A 1 16.12 16.97 -11.70
N ALA A 2 16.19 18.23 -11.26
CA ALA A 2 16.97 18.63 -10.08
C ALA A 2 16.11 18.56 -8.81
N SER A 3 15.51 17.41 -8.51
CA SER A 3 14.74 17.23 -7.27
C SER A 3 15.64 16.82 -6.12
N PRO A 4 15.45 17.34 -4.89
CA PRO A 4 16.14 16.84 -3.70
C PRO A 4 15.70 15.40 -3.35
N ASN A 5 14.51 14.99 -3.73
CA ASN A 5 14.00 13.62 -3.57
C ASN A 5 14.61 12.72 -4.65
N LEU A 6 15.40 11.73 -4.24
CA LEU A 6 16.06 10.77 -5.14
C LEU A 6 15.06 9.96 -5.97
N ASN A 7 13.88 9.67 -5.42
CA ASN A 7 12.82 8.92 -6.10
C ASN A 7 12.24 9.66 -7.31
N LEU A 8 12.44 10.98 -7.40
CA LEU A 8 11.96 11.81 -8.51
C LEU A 8 13.02 12.11 -9.57
N ARG A 9 14.28 11.71 -9.39
CA ARG A 9 15.34 12.01 -10.35
C ARG A 9 15.26 11.12 -11.58
N ASP A 10 15.36 9.80 -11.36
CA ASP A 10 15.40 8.78 -12.41
C ASP A 10 14.54 7.58 -12.00
N PRO A 11 13.21 7.74 -11.83
CA PRO A 11 12.36 6.66 -11.38
C PRO A 11 12.27 5.57 -12.44
N PRO A 12 12.60 4.31 -12.12
CA PRO A 12 12.40 3.20 -13.04
C PRO A 12 10.90 2.93 -13.22
N ILE A 13 10.39 3.05 -14.43
CA ILE A 13 8.97 2.81 -14.76
C ILE A 13 8.75 1.35 -15.11
N TYR A 14 9.69 0.75 -15.85
CA TYR A 14 9.64 -0.65 -16.27
C TYR A 14 10.94 -1.38 -15.98
N ARG A 15 10.86 -2.69 -15.84
CA ARG A 15 12.01 -3.59 -15.75
C ARG A 15 11.91 -4.70 -16.80
N ILE A 16 13.04 -5.07 -17.38
CA ILE A 16 13.16 -6.22 -18.25
C ILE A 16 13.55 -7.44 -17.41
N LYS A 17 12.75 -8.51 -17.49
CA LYS A 17 12.98 -9.76 -16.80
C LYS A 17 12.97 -10.90 -17.82
N ARG A 18 14.16 -11.24 -18.33
CA ARG A 18 14.31 -12.16 -19.48
C ARG A 18 13.81 -13.57 -19.18
N ASP A 19 14.05 -14.06 -17.97
CA ASP A 19 13.73 -15.42 -17.55
C ASP A 19 12.38 -15.52 -16.81
N ALA A 20 11.54 -14.47 -16.89
CA ALA A 20 10.26 -14.48 -16.23
C ALA A 20 9.27 -15.40 -16.95
N VAL A 21 8.63 -16.24 -16.16
CA VAL A 21 7.45 -17.01 -16.56
C VAL A 21 6.29 -16.55 -15.68
N HIS A 22 5.30 -15.92 -16.30
CA HIS A 22 4.14 -15.41 -15.56
C HIS A 22 3.09 -16.54 -15.40
N PRO A 23 2.49 -16.75 -14.22
CA PRO A 23 1.56 -17.85 -13.98
C PRO A 23 0.38 -17.94 -14.96
N MET A 24 -0.13 -16.80 -15.42
CA MET A 24 -1.29 -16.72 -16.30
C MET A 24 -0.94 -16.64 -17.80
N THR A 25 0.20 -16.04 -18.15
CA THR A 25 0.55 -15.73 -19.54
C THR A 25 1.82 -16.41 -20.03
N GLY A 26 2.44 -17.24 -19.18
CA GLY A 26 3.68 -17.95 -19.50
C GLY A 26 4.84 -16.98 -19.76
N ASP A 27 5.56 -17.20 -20.83
CA ASP A 27 6.75 -16.44 -21.23
C ASP A 27 6.47 -15.29 -22.22
N LYS A 28 5.18 -14.99 -22.46
CA LYS A 28 4.74 -13.98 -23.45
C LYS A 28 5.27 -12.58 -23.16
N TRP A 29 5.38 -12.20 -21.89
CA TRP A 29 5.78 -10.87 -21.48
C TRP A 29 7.12 -10.89 -20.76
N LYS A 30 8.04 -10.03 -21.18
CA LYS A 30 9.38 -9.89 -20.62
C LYS A 30 9.62 -8.51 -20.01
N VAL A 31 8.70 -7.57 -20.22
CA VAL A 31 8.75 -6.22 -19.64
C VAL A 31 7.63 -6.08 -18.63
N TYR A 32 7.99 -5.66 -17.42
CA TYR A 32 7.07 -5.52 -16.30
C TYR A 32 7.12 -4.10 -15.74
N PRO A 33 5.98 -3.50 -15.41
CA PRO A 33 5.97 -2.21 -14.74
C PRO A 33 6.53 -2.33 -13.33
N MET A 34 7.20 -1.26 -12.88
CA MET A 34 7.59 -1.11 -11.47
C MET A 34 6.39 -0.68 -10.65
N TYR A 35 6.49 -0.85 -9.33
CA TYR A 35 5.40 -0.61 -8.40
C TYR A 35 4.78 0.78 -8.53
N ASP A 36 5.58 1.83 -8.52
CA ASP A 36 5.09 3.22 -8.54
C ASP A 36 4.23 3.52 -9.78
N TYR A 37 4.63 2.98 -10.93
CA TYR A 37 3.86 3.13 -12.15
C TYR A 37 2.65 2.20 -12.19
N ALA A 38 2.79 0.95 -11.76
CA ALA A 38 1.71 -0.03 -11.77
C ALA A 38 0.57 0.37 -10.82
N HIS A 39 0.91 0.78 -9.59
CA HIS A 39 -0.06 1.15 -8.57
C HIS A 39 -0.91 2.36 -9.00
N SER A 40 -0.28 3.44 -9.42
CA SER A 40 -0.98 4.65 -9.84
C SER A 40 -1.90 4.42 -11.04
N VAL A 41 -1.41 3.75 -12.08
CA VAL A 41 -2.17 3.50 -13.31
C VAL A 41 -3.30 2.51 -13.09
N THR A 42 -3.06 1.42 -12.35
CA THR A 42 -4.09 0.40 -12.08
C THR A 42 -5.23 0.99 -11.27
N ASP A 43 -4.94 1.70 -10.18
CA ASP A 43 -5.95 2.31 -9.34
C ASP A 43 -6.77 3.35 -10.11
N ALA A 44 -6.12 4.13 -10.96
CA ALA A 44 -6.82 5.11 -11.80
C ALA A 44 -7.74 4.45 -12.84
N LEU A 45 -7.33 3.34 -13.46
CA LEU A 45 -8.15 2.59 -14.42
C LEU A 45 -9.34 1.89 -13.75
N GLU A 46 -9.18 1.42 -12.52
CA GLU A 46 -10.23 0.77 -11.74
C GLU A 46 -11.19 1.76 -11.07
N GLY A 47 -10.94 3.06 -11.18
CA GLY A 47 -11.79 4.10 -10.60
C GLY A 47 -11.68 4.17 -9.07
N ILE A 48 -10.56 3.75 -8.50
CA ILE A 48 -10.27 3.84 -7.08
C ILE A 48 -10.19 5.31 -6.65
N THR A 49 -10.74 5.64 -5.50
CA THR A 49 -10.69 7.01 -4.94
C THR A 49 -9.55 7.20 -3.95
N HIS A 50 -9.21 6.14 -3.22
CA HIS A 50 -8.21 6.14 -2.15
C HIS A 50 -7.22 4.99 -2.38
N SER A 51 -6.04 5.30 -2.91
CA SER A 51 -4.94 4.35 -3.13
C SER A 51 -4.18 4.14 -1.83
N LEU A 52 -4.38 2.98 -1.20
CA LEU A 52 -3.77 2.67 0.09
C LEU A 52 -2.41 2.00 -0.08
N CYS A 53 -1.40 2.50 0.61
CA CYS A 53 -0.07 1.89 0.65
C CYS A 53 0.55 1.98 2.05
N THR A 54 1.69 1.32 2.24
CA THR A 54 2.44 1.39 3.50
C THR A 54 3.27 2.67 3.58
N LEU A 55 3.65 3.09 4.79
CA LEU A 55 4.48 4.29 5.04
C LEU A 55 5.82 4.30 4.29
N GLU A 56 6.30 3.14 3.85
CA GLU A 56 7.52 3.02 3.04
C GLU A 56 7.45 3.81 1.74
N PHE A 57 6.24 4.09 1.24
CA PHE A 57 5.98 4.81 -0.01
C PHE A 57 5.58 6.28 0.20
N GLU A 58 5.73 6.83 1.40
CA GLU A 58 5.42 8.24 1.67
C GLU A 58 6.25 9.17 0.77
N ASP A 59 7.55 8.91 0.65
CA ASP A 59 8.47 9.69 -0.21
C ASP A 59 8.17 9.53 -1.71
N HIS A 60 7.37 8.53 -2.10
CA HIS A 60 6.97 8.26 -3.48
C HIS A 60 5.67 8.98 -3.88
N ARG A 61 4.97 9.63 -2.96
CA ARG A 61 3.69 10.31 -3.24
C ARG A 61 3.80 11.31 -4.39
N ALA A 62 4.85 12.10 -4.42
CA ALA A 62 5.07 13.06 -5.49
C ALA A 62 5.29 12.41 -6.86
N LEU A 63 5.86 11.20 -6.91
CA LEU A 63 5.97 10.42 -8.14
C LEU A 63 4.61 9.86 -8.56
N TYR A 64 3.82 9.39 -7.60
CA TYR A 64 2.44 8.92 -7.83
C TYR A 64 1.58 10.01 -8.47
N ASP A 65 1.55 11.20 -7.86
CA ASP A 65 0.80 12.35 -8.36
C ASP A 65 1.27 12.75 -9.76
N PHE A 66 2.59 12.79 -9.99
CA PHE A 66 3.16 13.08 -11.31
C PHE A 66 2.71 12.08 -12.39
N VAL A 67 2.65 10.79 -12.08
CA VAL A 67 2.22 9.77 -13.05
C VAL A 67 0.74 9.94 -13.38
N ILE A 68 -0.11 10.23 -12.40
CA ILE A 68 -1.55 10.48 -12.61
C ILE A 68 -1.75 11.73 -13.48
N ASP A 69 -1.02 12.81 -13.20
CA ASP A 69 -1.15 14.06 -13.96
C ASP A 69 -0.62 13.95 -15.40
N ALA A 70 0.39 13.10 -15.63
CA ALA A 70 1.03 12.93 -16.94
C ALA A 70 0.25 12.03 -17.90
N LEU A 71 -0.69 11.22 -17.40
CA LEU A 71 -1.41 10.22 -18.18
C LEU A 71 -2.90 10.55 -18.33
N PRO A 72 -3.52 10.26 -19.48
CA PRO A 72 -4.96 10.43 -19.68
C PRO A 72 -5.74 9.31 -18.99
N VAL A 73 -5.80 9.33 -17.66
CA VAL A 73 -6.49 8.34 -16.85
C VAL A 73 -7.93 8.77 -16.53
N PRO A 74 -8.87 7.82 -16.34
CA PRO A 74 -10.27 8.13 -16.13
C PRO A 74 -10.59 8.68 -14.73
N SER A 75 -9.73 8.43 -13.75
CA SER A 75 -9.91 8.91 -12.37
C SER A 75 -8.58 9.40 -11.78
N THR A 76 -8.68 10.23 -10.74
CA THR A 76 -7.54 10.78 -10.02
C THR A 76 -7.56 10.29 -8.56
N PRO A 77 -7.10 9.07 -8.29
CA PRO A 77 -7.04 8.54 -6.95
C PRO A 77 -6.03 9.30 -6.10
N ARG A 78 -6.28 9.34 -4.80
CA ARG A 78 -5.36 9.96 -3.83
C ARG A 78 -4.59 8.89 -3.09
N GLN A 79 -3.27 8.98 -3.08
CA GLN A 79 -2.41 8.09 -2.29
C GLN A 79 -2.54 8.40 -0.79
N ILE A 80 -2.73 7.35 0.01
CA ILE A 80 -2.85 7.41 1.47
C ILE A 80 -2.00 6.31 2.08
N GLU A 81 -1.07 6.68 2.93
CA GLU A 81 -0.18 5.77 3.61
C GLU A 81 -0.74 5.39 4.98
N PHE A 82 -0.55 4.13 5.38
CA PHE A 82 -0.93 3.62 6.68
C PHE A 82 0.23 2.90 7.38
N SER A 83 0.22 2.95 8.71
CA SER A 83 1.22 2.30 9.54
C SER A 83 1.01 0.79 9.62
N ARG A 84 2.09 0.03 9.71
CA ARG A 84 2.06 -1.39 9.98
C ARG A 84 1.52 -1.66 11.37
N LEU A 85 0.47 -2.49 11.49
CA LEU A 85 -0.04 -2.96 12.76
C LEU A 85 0.78 -4.18 13.24
N ASN A 86 1.50 -4.04 14.35
CA ASN A 86 2.20 -5.13 15.00
C ASN A 86 1.35 -5.68 16.15
N LEU A 87 0.80 -6.88 15.95
CA LEU A 87 0.08 -7.61 17.01
C LEU A 87 1.09 -8.45 17.79
N GLN A 88 1.42 -8.03 19.00
CA GLN A 88 2.35 -8.78 19.88
C GLN A 88 1.68 -9.99 20.54
N CYS A 89 0.37 -9.98 20.71
CA CYS A 89 -0.41 -11.08 21.27
C CYS A 89 -1.60 -11.40 20.36
N ALA A 90 -1.36 -12.21 19.33
CA ALA A 90 -2.44 -12.78 18.54
C ALA A 90 -2.79 -14.14 19.13
N ALA A 91 -3.98 -14.28 19.73
CA ALA A 91 -4.51 -15.58 20.09
C ALA A 91 -4.72 -16.40 18.81
N ARG A 92 -3.93 -17.45 18.63
CA ARG A 92 -4.05 -18.38 17.50
C ARG A 92 -5.45 -18.97 17.52
N ASN A 93 -6.23 -18.65 16.49
CA ASN A 93 -7.45 -19.36 16.09
C ASN A 93 -8.50 -19.63 17.16
N SER A 94 -9.05 -18.62 17.81
CA SER A 94 -10.33 -18.81 18.49
C SER A 94 -11.35 -17.89 17.83
N ARG A 95 -12.42 -18.45 17.27
CA ARG A 95 -13.63 -17.73 16.79
C ARG A 95 -14.18 -16.77 17.87
N ARG A 96 -13.84 -17.00 19.13
CA ARG A 96 -14.16 -16.17 20.29
C ARG A 96 -13.32 -14.88 20.36
N ALA A 97 -12.06 -14.89 19.91
CA ALA A 97 -11.19 -13.70 19.90
C ALA A 97 -11.64 -12.70 18.83
N ILE A 98 -12.10 -13.19 17.66
CA ILE A 98 -12.60 -12.33 16.59
C ILE A 98 -13.88 -11.59 17.02
N ARG A 99 -14.79 -12.24 17.74
CA ARG A 99 -16.00 -11.59 18.27
C ARG A 99 -15.73 -10.54 19.35
N ARG A 100 -14.68 -10.72 20.17
CA ARG A 100 -14.30 -9.72 21.19
C ARG A 100 -13.66 -8.48 20.55
N ASN A 101 -12.86 -8.65 19.50
CA ASN A 101 -12.24 -7.52 18.80
C ASN A 101 -13.25 -6.69 17.99
N SER A 102 -14.28 -7.32 17.42
CA SER A 102 -15.34 -6.57 16.72
C SER A 102 -16.23 -5.75 17.65
N ALA A 103 -16.44 -6.19 18.89
CA ALA A 103 -17.21 -5.45 19.89
C ALA A 103 -16.44 -4.24 20.47
N GLN A 104 -15.10 -4.29 20.51
CA GLN A 104 -14.28 -3.17 20.96
C GLN A 104 -14.00 -2.11 19.89
N PHE A 105 -14.24 -2.42 18.61
CA PHE A 105 -14.06 -1.48 17.51
C PHE A 105 -15.21 -0.47 17.39
N SER A 106 -16.35 -0.71 18.03
CA SER A 106 -17.51 0.20 18.04
C SER A 106 -17.42 1.33 19.07
N ASP A 107 -16.52 1.24 20.06
CA ASP A 107 -16.35 2.26 21.08
C ASP A 107 -15.08 3.09 20.86
N GLY A 108 -15.12 3.95 19.83
CA GLY A 108 -14.35 5.18 19.68
C GLY A 108 -12.87 5.17 20.12
N LEU A 109 -12.06 4.19 19.72
CA LEU A 109 -10.62 4.20 20.01
C LEU A 109 -9.88 5.05 18.99
N SER A 110 -9.45 6.26 19.38
CA SER A 110 -8.43 7.01 18.65
C SER A 110 -7.09 6.25 18.74
N VAL A 111 -6.62 5.73 17.61
CA VAL A 111 -5.29 5.14 17.53
C VAL A 111 -4.27 6.27 17.50
N THR A 112 -3.64 6.55 18.63
CA THR A 112 -2.44 7.37 18.67
C THR A 112 -1.24 6.51 18.30
N SER A 113 -0.39 6.99 17.41
CA SER A 113 0.74 6.29 16.79
C SER A 113 1.91 5.95 17.72
N THR A 114 1.78 6.17 19.00
CA THR A 114 2.81 5.92 20.01
C THR A 114 2.17 5.33 21.26
N GLY A 115 2.20 4.02 21.40
CA GLY A 115 1.81 3.43 22.67
C GLY A 115 1.39 1.96 22.59
N THR A 116 2.37 1.09 22.71
CA THR A 116 2.18 -0.33 23.02
C THR A 116 1.41 -0.46 24.33
N ARG A 117 0.12 -0.83 24.28
CA ARG A 117 -0.58 -1.31 25.48
C ARG A 117 -0.86 -2.79 25.33
N CYS A 118 -0.09 -3.58 26.05
CA CYS A 118 -0.46 -4.95 26.39
C CYS A 118 -1.61 -4.91 27.39
N PHE A 119 -2.77 -5.49 27.06
CA PHE A 119 -3.79 -5.76 28.06
C PHE A 119 -3.32 -6.94 28.94
N ARG A 120 -3.03 -6.66 30.21
CA ARG A 120 -2.96 -7.68 31.25
C ARG A 120 -4.38 -8.16 31.52
N SER A 121 -4.62 -9.46 31.38
CA SER A 121 -5.82 -10.09 31.92
C SER A 121 -5.77 -9.97 33.46
N ALA A 122 -6.70 -9.27 34.03
CA ALA A 122 -6.98 -9.38 35.45
C ALA A 122 -7.69 -10.73 35.70
N SER A 123 -7.22 -11.45 36.67
CA SER A 123 -7.72 -12.70 37.23
C SER A 123 -9.14 -12.57 37.75
#